data_b40619e79719a63c64d293513215659c
#
_entry.id   b40619e79719a63c64d293513215659c
#
_cell.length_a   1.000
_cell.length_b   1.000
_cell.length_c   1.000
_cell.angle_alpha   90.00
_cell.angle_beta   90.00
_cell.angle_gamma   90.00
#
_symmetry.space_group_name_H-M   'P 1'
#
loop_
_entity.id
_entity.type
_entity.pdbx_description
1 polymer ?
#
loop_
_entity_poly.entity_id
_entity_poly.type
_entity_poly.pdbx_seq_one_letter_code
_entity_poly.pdbx_strand_id
1 'polypeptide(L)'
;MSTETLQEMESVLKLQKKLHIEEGPASIELRKDRLNRCIKMIKEYSDEIIDALQKDFGNRDPKSSFLTEIATTIGVLQHAIKNVDKWTKDEKRPSNVDRPLFIRMLMGFLGSKSYIKYQPLGTVGVISPWNFPVNLILAPLGGIFAAGNRAMIKPSELTPATSEVTKRMFEAYFDKSEAAVFTGDAEVGAAFSALPFDHLLFTGGTQIGKKVMKAASDNLVPVTLELGGKSPVIVDENADLSDVAKKVMRGKTMNAGQICLAPDYLMLPKGKSEEFAKASNEAVSEMFADLKYNEDYTSVINERHYERINELVSDAKEKGAEVIQINLSLIHISEPTRLGMIS
;
A
#
# COMPACT_ATOMS: atom_id res chain seq x y z
N MET A 1 7.21 13.36 20.10
CA MET A 1 6.92 14.37 19.01
C MET A 1 7.20 15.77 19.51
N SER A 2 7.83 16.65 18.70
CA SER A 2 8.00 18.05 19.04
C SER A 2 6.70 18.86 18.82
N THR A 3 6.50 19.92 19.62
CA THR A 3 5.38 20.85 19.43
C THR A 3 5.44 21.52 18.04
N GLU A 4 6.64 21.77 17.55
CA GLU A 4 6.88 22.35 16.23
C GLU A 4 6.35 21.47 15.09
N THR A 5 6.60 20.14 15.14
CA THR A 5 6.08 19.20 14.14
C THR A 5 4.55 19.18 14.09
N LEU A 6 3.89 19.22 15.25
CA LEU A 6 2.43 19.27 15.30
C LEU A 6 1.90 20.58 14.69
N GLN A 7 2.47 21.72 15.08
CA GLN A 7 2.09 23.02 14.55
C GLN A 7 2.30 23.12 13.03
N GLU A 8 3.38 22.51 12.51
CA GLU A 8 3.62 22.46 11.07
C GLU A 8 2.54 21.64 10.35
N MET A 9 2.19 20.44 10.85
CA MET A 9 1.12 19.61 10.29
C MET A 9 -0.22 20.35 10.26
N GLU A 10 -0.60 20.99 11.37
CA GLU A 10 -1.84 21.79 11.46
C GLU A 10 -1.85 22.98 10.50
N SER A 11 -0.71 23.69 10.38
CA SER A 11 -0.55 24.82 9.48
C SER A 11 -0.70 24.43 8.01
N VAL A 12 -0.04 23.34 7.61
CA VAL A 12 -0.13 22.81 6.23
C VAL A 12 -1.54 22.34 5.93
N LEU A 13 -2.19 21.62 6.84
CA LEU A 13 -3.58 21.19 6.65
C LEU A 13 -4.51 22.38 6.47
N LYS A 14 -4.38 23.39 7.32
CA LYS A 14 -5.16 24.64 7.22
C LYS A 14 -4.92 25.37 5.89
N LEU A 15 -3.67 25.42 5.44
CA LEU A 15 -3.32 26.01 4.14
C LEU A 15 -3.98 25.24 3.00
N GLN A 16 -3.85 23.93 2.96
CA GLN A 16 -4.42 23.08 1.91
C GLN A 16 -5.94 23.19 1.85
N LYS A 17 -6.63 23.16 3.01
CA LYS A 17 -8.09 23.34 3.08
C LYS A 17 -8.53 24.72 2.62
N LYS A 18 -7.84 25.76 3.05
CA LYS A 18 -8.11 27.12 2.61
C LYS A 18 -8.03 27.25 1.08
N LEU A 19 -6.93 26.80 0.50
CA LEU A 19 -6.71 26.89 -0.95
C LEU A 19 -7.67 25.99 -1.73
N HIS A 20 -8.08 24.84 -1.18
CA HIS A 20 -9.10 24.01 -1.80
C HIS A 20 -10.43 24.76 -1.98
N ILE A 21 -10.82 25.56 -0.98
CA ILE A 21 -12.05 26.36 -1.03
C ILE A 21 -11.89 27.56 -1.96
N GLU A 22 -10.78 28.28 -1.87
CA GLU A 22 -10.53 29.52 -2.63
C GLU A 22 -10.34 29.27 -4.13
N GLU A 23 -9.61 28.22 -4.50
CA GLU A 23 -9.29 27.88 -5.90
C GLU A 23 -10.36 26.99 -6.55
N GLY A 24 -11.19 26.34 -5.73
CA GLY A 24 -12.17 25.36 -6.21
C GLY A 24 -11.53 24.06 -6.73
N PRO A 25 -12.30 23.22 -7.45
CA PRO A 25 -11.82 21.94 -7.96
C PRO A 25 -10.66 22.10 -8.95
N ALA A 26 -9.58 21.36 -8.75
CA ALA A 26 -8.44 21.35 -9.66
C ALA A 26 -8.88 21.01 -11.10
N SER A 27 -8.33 21.72 -12.10
CA SER A 27 -8.57 21.42 -13.52
C SER A 27 -8.01 20.05 -13.90
N ILE A 28 -8.47 19.50 -15.02
CA ILE A 28 -7.96 18.20 -15.54
C ILE A 28 -6.46 18.29 -15.85
N GLU A 29 -6.02 19.43 -16.41
CA GLU A 29 -4.62 19.70 -16.73
C GLU A 29 -3.77 19.67 -15.46
N LEU A 30 -4.20 20.33 -14.39
CA LEU A 30 -3.50 20.35 -13.10
C LEU A 30 -3.45 18.94 -12.46
N ARG A 31 -4.54 18.18 -12.56
CA ARG A 31 -4.55 16.78 -12.07
C ARG A 31 -3.54 15.92 -12.82
N LYS A 32 -3.51 16.02 -14.14
CA LYS A 32 -2.52 15.32 -14.99
C LYS A 32 -1.10 15.79 -14.72
N ASP A 33 -0.89 17.08 -14.49
CA ASP A 33 0.41 17.64 -14.13
C ASP A 33 0.93 17.02 -12.83
N ARG A 34 0.12 16.99 -11.77
CA ARG A 34 0.49 16.36 -10.49
C ARG A 34 0.88 14.89 -10.66
N LEU A 35 0.12 14.13 -11.45
CA LEU A 35 0.41 12.73 -11.75
C LEU A 35 1.70 12.55 -12.55
N ASN A 36 1.97 13.43 -13.52
CA ASN A 36 3.22 13.42 -14.30
C ASN A 36 4.42 13.78 -13.45
N ARG A 37 4.28 14.74 -12.52
CA ARG A 37 5.33 15.06 -11.53
C ARG A 37 5.65 13.87 -10.64
N CYS A 38 4.63 13.09 -10.20
CA CYS A 38 4.86 11.84 -9.47
C CYS A 38 5.68 10.83 -10.30
N ILE A 39 5.36 10.66 -11.59
CA ILE A 39 6.12 9.76 -12.47
C ILE A 39 7.55 10.26 -12.68
N LYS A 40 7.74 11.57 -12.83
CA LYS A 40 9.05 12.16 -13.04
C LYS A 40 9.93 11.97 -11.80
N MET A 41 9.42 12.32 -10.60
CA MET A 41 10.19 12.20 -9.37
C MET A 41 10.58 10.75 -9.05
N ILE A 42 9.67 9.77 -9.22
CA ILE A 42 10.01 8.37 -8.94
C ILE A 42 11.07 7.81 -9.90
N LYS A 43 11.10 8.28 -11.15
CA LYS A 43 12.15 7.92 -12.12
C LYS A 43 13.48 8.56 -11.76
N GLU A 44 13.48 9.82 -11.38
CA GLU A 44 14.70 10.58 -11.06
C GLU A 44 15.35 10.06 -9.78
N TYR A 45 14.56 9.69 -8.79
CA TYR A 45 15.05 9.17 -7.51
C TYR A 45 15.12 7.62 -7.45
N SER A 46 15.00 6.93 -8.59
CA SER A 46 14.91 5.46 -8.66
C SER A 46 16.05 4.76 -7.91
N ASP A 47 17.29 5.16 -8.16
CA ASP A 47 18.48 4.54 -7.57
C ASP A 47 18.54 4.83 -6.06
N GLU A 48 18.25 6.08 -5.65
CA GLU A 48 18.22 6.44 -4.23
C GLU A 48 17.12 5.69 -3.46
N ILE A 49 15.97 5.45 -4.08
CA ILE A 49 14.89 4.63 -3.50
C ILE A 49 15.37 3.20 -3.28
N ILE A 50 16.00 2.59 -4.28
CA ILE A 50 16.51 1.21 -4.20
C ILE A 50 17.55 1.08 -3.10
N ASP A 51 18.52 2.00 -3.03
CA ASP A 51 19.55 2.03 -2.00
C ASP A 51 18.97 2.22 -0.61
N ALA A 52 17.98 3.10 -0.47
CA ALA A 52 17.30 3.33 0.81
C ALA A 52 16.51 2.10 1.27
N LEU A 53 15.81 1.41 0.36
CA LEU A 53 15.13 0.17 0.65
C LEU A 53 16.08 -0.94 1.09
N GLN A 54 17.23 -1.07 0.43
CA GLN A 54 18.24 -2.03 0.82
C GLN A 54 18.80 -1.73 2.22
N LYS A 55 19.02 -0.45 2.52
CA LYS A 55 19.45 0.00 3.86
C LYS A 55 18.41 -0.30 4.94
N ASP A 56 17.13 -0.05 4.68
CA ASP A 56 16.06 -0.24 5.67
C ASP A 56 15.77 -1.72 5.94
N PHE A 57 15.87 -2.58 4.92
CA PHE A 57 15.64 -4.03 5.06
C PHE A 57 16.89 -4.82 5.44
N GLY A 58 18.08 -4.21 5.33
CA GLY A 58 19.35 -4.92 5.45
C GLY A 58 19.68 -5.80 4.23
N ASN A 59 18.69 -6.37 3.56
CA ASN A 59 18.78 -7.00 2.24
C ASN A 59 17.43 -6.95 1.53
N ARG A 60 17.40 -6.35 0.35
CA ARG A 60 16.22 -6.34 -0.54
C ARG A 60 16.72 -6.22 -1.99
N ASP A 61 16.45 -7.25 -2.79
CA ASP A 61 16.90 -7.31 -4.18
C ASP A 61 16.55 -6.03 -4.96
N PRO A 62 17.54 -5.38 -5.61
CA PRO A 62 17.33 -4.16 -6.40
C PRO A 62 16.32 -4.33 -7.53
N LYS A 63 16.29 -5.50 -8.22
CA LYS A 63 15.37 -5.78 -9.33
C LYS A 63 13.94 -5.92 -8.82
N SER A 64 13.77 -6.62 -7.70
CA SER A 64 12.49 -6.75 -7.01
C SER A 64 11.99 -5.39 -6.53
N SER A 65 12.87 -4.58 -5.94
CA SER A 65 12.57 -3.21 -5.51
C SER A 65 12.14 -2.34 -6.68
N PHE A 66 12.87 -2.36 -7.79
CA PHE A 66 12.49 -1.64 -9.01
C PHE A 66 11.11 -2.07 -9.52
N LEU A 67 10.87 -3.38 -9.62
CA LEU A 67 9.60 -3.90 -10.12
C LEU A 67 8.42 -3.50 -9.22
N THR A 68 8.56 -3.68 -7.91
CA THR A 68 7.44 -3.55 -6.96
C THR A 68 7.18 -2.11 -6.51
N GLU A 69 8.21 -1.28 -6.42
CA GLU A 69 8.08 0.11 -5.94
C GLU A 69 8.00 1.13 -7.08
N ILE A 70 8.70 0.89 -8.18
CA ILE A 70 8.88 1.88 -9.25
C ILE A 70 8.00 1.54 -10.44
N ALA A 71 8.23 0.40 -11.08
CA ALA A 71 7.57 0.06 -12.34
C ALA A 71 6.04 -0.09 -12.18
N THR A 72 5.59 -0.79 -11.13
CA THR A 72 4.17 -0.96 -10.82
C THR A 72 3.51 0.38 -10.50
N THR A 73 4.18 1.24 -9.73
CA THR A 73 3.68 2.58 -9.37
C THR A 73 3.50 3.46 -10.62
N ILE A 74 4.50 3.47 -11.51
CA ILE A 74 4.39 4.20 -12.79
C ILE A 74 3.19 3.71 -13.59
N GLY A 75 2.95 2.39 -13.64
CA GLY A 75 1.79 1.80 -14.32
C GLY A 75 0.45 2.31 -13.78
N VAL A 76 0.31 2.37 -12.45
CA VAL A 76 -0.90 2.90 -11.79
C VAL A 76 -1.11 4.40 -12.10
N LEU A 77 -0.04 5.20 -12.01
CA LEU A 77 -0.11 6.64 -12.30
C LEU A 77 -0.45 6.91 -13.77
N GLN A 78 0.14 6.17 -14.71
CA GLN A 78 -0.19 6.25 -16.15
C GLN A 78 -1.64 5.87 -16.41
N HIS A 79 -2.15 4.84 -15.74
CA HIS A 79 -3.56 4.45 -15.83
C HIS A 79 -4.47 5.60 -15.35
N ALA A 80 -4.13 6.27 -14.25
CA ALA A 80 -4.88 7.43 -13.77
C ALA A 80 -4.88 8.58 -14.77
N ILE A 81 -3.70 8.94 -15.34
CA ILE A 81 -3.58 9.99 -16.38
C ILE A 81 -4.47 9.67 -17.59
N LYS A 82 -4.48 8.43 -18.05
CA LYS A 82 -5.26 7.99 -19.22
C LYS A 82 -6.76 8.06 -18.98
N ASN A 83 -7.22 7.89 -17.75
CA ASN A 83 -8.64 7.73 -17.45
C ASN A 83 -9.27 8.94 -16.72
N VAL A 84 -8.49 9.91 -16.22
CA VAL A 84 -9.01 11.02 -15.42
C VAL A 84 -10.11 11.82 -16.14
N ASP A 85 -9.97 12.06 -17.44
CA ASP A 85 -11.00 12.75 -18.24
C ASP A 85 -12.34 11.99 -18.27
N LYS A 86 -12.27 10.65 -18.27
CA LYS A 86 -13.46 9.80 -18.23
C LYS A 86 -14.09 9.76 -16.84
N TRP A 87 -13.27 9.62 -15.79
CA TRP A 87 -13.72 9.47 -14.42
C TRP A 87 -14.38 10.72 -13.85
N THR A 88 -14.03 11.89 -14.39
CA THR A 88 -14.50 13.19 -13.91
C THR A 88 -15.66 13.77 -14.73
N LYS A 89 -16.13 13.04 -15.74
CA LYS A 89 -17.29 13.47 -16.53
C LYS A 89 -18.56 13.46 -15.70
N ASP A 90 -19.38 14.51 -15.89
CA ASP A 90 -20.72 14.56 -15.32
C ASP A 90 -21.55 13.36 -15.82
N GLU A 91 -22.14 12.63 -14.90
CA GLU A 91 -22.99 11.48 -15.22
C GLU A 91 -24.46 11.89 -15.27
N LYS A 92 -25.05 11.85 -16.46
CA LYS A 92 -26.48 12.18 -16.61
C LYS A 92 -27.35 11.18 -15.87
N ARG A 93 -28.34 11.69 -15.15
CA ARG A 93 -29.35 10.90 -14.47
C ARG A 93 -30.75 11.28 -14.93
N PRO A 94 -31.73 10.35 -14.89
CA PRO A 94 -33.12 10.69 -15.16
C PRO A 94 -33.61 11.75 -14.17
N SER A 95 -34.22 12.82 -14.65
CA SER A 95 -34.87 13.82 -13.81
C SER A 95 -36.24 13.36 -13.38
N ASN A 96 -36.69 13.78 -12.19
CA ASN A 96 -38.07 13.58 -11.73
C ASN A 96 -38.53 12.11 -11.77
N VAL A 97 -37.73 11.18 -11.25
CA VAL A 97 -37.95 9.71 -11.32
C VAL A 97 -39.29 9.30 -10.73
N ASP A 98 -39.76 10.04 -9.70
CA ASP A 98 -41.03 9.79 -8.98
C ASP A 98 -42.25 10.37 -9.69
N ARG A 99 -42.08 11.01 -10.86
CA ARG A 99 -43.18 11.60 -11.62
C ARG A 99 -43.62 10.70 -12.77
N PRO A 100 -44.92 10.72 -13.14
CA PRO A 100 -45.42 10.02 -14.30
C PRO A 100 -44.60 10.34 -15.58
N LEU A 101 -44.51 9.38 -16.50
CA LEU A 101 -43.65 9.46 -17.67
C LEU A 101 -43.88 10.74 -18.50
N PHE A 102 -45.17 11.13 -18.67
CA PHE A 102 -45.54 12.33 -19.45
C PHE A 102 -45.00 13.62 -18.78
N ILE A 103 -45.03 13.72 -17.43
CA ILE A 103 -44.47 14.85 -16.70
C ILE A 103 -42.93 14.88 -16.86
N ARG A 104 -42.28 13.71 -16.78
CA ARG A 104 -40.82 13.60 -17.01
C ARG A 104 -40.41 14.08 -18.41
N MET A 105 -41.20 13.69 -19.44
CA MET A 105 -40.98 14.14 -20.82
C MET A 105 -41.19 15.65 -20.94
N LEU A 106 -42.28 16.20 -20.35
CA LEU A 106 -42.57 17.64 -20.38
C LEU A 106 -41.46 18.43 -19.66
N MET A 107 -41.05 17.99 -18.46
CA MET A 107 -39.94 18.63 -17.72
C MET A 107 -38.61 18.56 -18.47
N GLY A 108 -38.36 17.44 -19.15
CA GLY A 108 -37.17 17.30 -20.02
C GLY A 108 -37.22 18.28 -21.20
N PHE A 109 -38.37 18.44 -21.81
CA PHE A 109 -38.59 19.44 -22.87
C PHE A 109 -38.43 20.89 -22.37
N LEU A 110 -38.82 21.17 -21.15
CA LEU A 110 -38.61 22.45 -20.44
C LEU A 110 -37.16 22.63 -19.94
N GLY A 111 -36.23 21.73 -20.29
CA GLY A 111 -34.81 21.88 -19.98
C GLY A 111 -34.36 21.31 -18.62
N SER A 112 -35.22 20.57 -17.91
CA SER A 112 -34.84 19.92 -16.65
C SER A 112 -33.79 18.84 -16.91
N LYS A 113 -32.63 18.96 -16.24
CA LYS A 113 -31.52 18.00 -16.35
C LYS A 113 -30.97 17.69 -14.97
N SER A 114 -30.64 16.42 -14.72
CA SER A 114 -29.99 15.97 -13.48
C SER A 114 -28.67 15.32 -13.80
N TYR A 115 -27.67 15.58 -12.96
CA TYR A 115 -26.33 15.04 -13.10
C TYR A 115 -25.79 14.62 -11.74
N ILE A 116 -24.96 13.58 -11.74
CA ILE A 116 -23.97 13.36 -10.68
C ILE A 116 -22.69 14.07 -11.13
N LYS A 117 -22.20 14.98 -10.31
CA LYS A 117 -20.96 15.68 -10.52
C LYS A 117 -19.92 15.23 -9.49
N TYR A 118 -18.84 14.61 -9.95
CA TYR A 118 -17.76 14.16 -9.09
C TYR A 118 -16.87 15.35 -8.70
N GLN A 119 -16.70 15.57 -7.41
CA GLN A 119 -15.88 16.66 -6.87
C GLN A 119 -14.81 16.11 -5.92
N PRO A 120 -13.65 16.79 -5.81
CA PRO A 120 -12.65 16.43 -4.80
C PRO A 120 -13.21 16.62 -3.39
N LEU A 121 -12.75 15.81 -2.47
CA LEU A 121 -13.11 15.91 -1.05
C LEU A 121 -12.40 17.08 -0.36
N GLY A 122 -11.14 17.35 -0.74
CA GLY A 122 -10.32 18.37 -0.12
C GLY A 122 -8.89 17.88 0.13
N THR A 123 -8.45 17.87 1.39
CA THR A 123 -7.14 17.35 1.80
C THR A 123 -7.26 15.93 2.33
N VAL A 124 -6.53 15.02 1.70
CA VAL A 124 -6.48 13.60 2.07
C VAL A 124 -5.19 13.30 2.83
N GLY A 125 -5.33 12.75 4.04
CA GLY A 125 -4.21 12.19 4.79
C GLY A 125 -3.88 10.78 4.27
N VAL A 126 -2.59 10.46 4.13
CA VAL A 126 -2.11 9.13 3.70
C VAL A 126 -1.09 8.62 4.71
N ILE A 127 -1.39 7.52 5.39
CA ILE A 127 -0.44 6.82 6.26
C ILE A 127 -0.02 5.53 5.57
N SER A 128 1.27 5.44 5.25
CA SER A 128 1.83 4.33 4.46
C SER A 128 2.58 3.33 5.35
N PRO A 129 2.55 2.02 4.99
CA PRO A 129 3.28 0.97 5.69
C PRO A 129 4.74 0.90 5.23
N TRP A 130 5.47 -0.03 5.85
CA TRP A 130 6.89 -0.27 5.61
C TRP A 130 7.21 -1.26 4.48
N ASN A 131 6.28 -2.17 4.14
CA ASN A 131 6.58 -3.30 3.25
C ASN A 131 6.75 -2.92 1.78
N PHE A 132 6.00 -1.92 1.30
CA PHE A 132 6.16 -1.26 0.00
C PHE A 132 6.02 0.25 0.20
N PRO A 133 7.00 0.88 0.86
CA PRO A 133 6.85 2.23 1.41
C PRO A 133 6.65 3.32 0.36
N VAL A 134 7.21 3.17 -0.85
CA VAL A 134 7.06 4.14 -1.94
C VAL A 134 5.81 3.85 -2.77
N ASN A 135 5.59 2.59 -3.15
CA ASN A 135 4.42 2.19 -3.93
C ASN A 135 3.11 2.53 -3.19
N LEU A 136 3.01 2.19 -1.90
CA LEU A 136 1.79 2.40 -1.11
C LEU A 136 1.59 3.86 -0.64
N ILE A 137 2.48 4.77 -1.02
CA ILE A 137 2.25 6.22 -1.03
C ILE A 137 1.75 6.66 -2.40
N LEU A 138 2.51 6.38 -3.46
CA LEU A 138 2.31 6.98 -4.77
C LEU A 138 1.14 6.35 -5.55
N ALA A 139 0.90 5.05 -5.40
CA ALA A 139 -0.24 4.41 -6.06
C ALA A 139 -1.59 4.98 -5.59
N PRO A 140 -1.87 5.13 -4.27
CA PRO A 140 -3.05 5.86 -3.80
C PRO A 140 -3.11 7.31 -4.27
N LEU A 141 -1.98 8.02 -4.33
CA LEU A 141 -1.94 9.38 -4.85
C LEU A 141 -2.40 9.47 -6.31
N GLY A 142 -2.26 8.39 -7.07
CA GLY A 142 -2.85 8.26 -8.41
C GLY A 142 -4.36 8.57 -8.42
N GLY A 143 -5.11 7.98 -7.49
CA GLY A 143 -6.54 8.25 -7.32
C GLY A 143 -6.83 9.60 -6.67
N ILE A 144 -6.06 9.97 -5.64
CA ILE A 144 -6.21 11.21 -4.88
C ILE A 144 -6.04 12.44 -5.79
N PHE A 145 -4.98 12.48 -6.60
CA PHE A 145 -4.74 13.59 -7.54
C PHE A 145 -5.66 13.55 -8.75
N ALA A 146 -6.01 12.36 -9.26
CA ALA A 146 -7.00 12.24 -10.33
C ALA A 146 -8.38 12.76 -9.90
N ALA A 147 -8.77 12.56 -8.64
CA ALA A 147 -9.98 13.14 -8.07
C ALA A 147 -9.86 14.66 -7.82
N GLY A 148 -8.65 15.24 -7.88
CA GLY A 148 -8.40 16.66 -7.70
C GLY A 148 -8.13 17.10 -6.25
N ASN A 149 -7.88 16.13 -5.36
CA ASN A 149 -7.56 16.39 -3.96
C ASN A 149 -6.12 16.90 -3.77
N ARG A 150 -5.85 17.41 -2.58
CA ARG A 150 -4.52 17.70 -2.03
C ARG A 150 -4.14 16.56 -1.07
N ALA A 151 -2.86 16.43 -0.72
CA ALA A 151 -2.42 15.33 0.11
C ALA A 151 -1.45 15.74 1.21
N MET A 152 -1.56 15.11 2.37
CA MET A 152 -0.52 15.07 3.39
C MET A 152 -0.15 13.60 3.61
N ILE A 153 1.13 13.30 3.78
CA ILE A 153 1.67 11.94 3.77
C ILE A 153 2.50 11.69 5.01
N LYS A 154 2.26 10.60 5.70
CA LYS A 154 3.06 10.08 6.81
C LYS A 154 3.62 8.70 6.42
N PRO A 155 4.88 8.61 5.94
CA PRO A 155 5.53 7.33 5.68
C PRO A 155 5.82 6.57 6.98
N SER A 156 6.15 5.28 6.86
CA SER A 156 6.44 4.43 8.02
C SER A 156 7.75 4.80 8.71
N GLU A 157 7.75 4.77 10.03
CA GLU A 157 8.94 4.91 10.87
C GLU A 157 9.87 3.68 10.80
N LEU A 158 9.38 2.55 10.30
CA LEU A 158 10.18 1.31 10.15
C LEU A 158 11.09 1.33 8.91
N THR A 159 10.89 2.30 8.02
CA THR A 159 11.71 2.51 6.82
C THR A 159 12.24 3.95 6.79
N PRO A 160 13.12 4.34 7.75
CA PRO A 160 13.53 5.72 7.92
C PRO A 160 14.35 6.26 6.73
N ALA A 161 15.22 5.46 6.12
CA ALA A 161 16.01 5.88 4.95
C ALA A 161 15.09 6.16 3.74
N THR A 162 14.15 5.25 3.46
CA THR A 162 13.17 5.43 2.38
C THR A 162 12.22 6.61 2.66
N SER A 163 11.83 6.81 3.92
CA SER A 163 10.99 7.94 4.33
C SER A 163 11.67 9.28 4.09
N GLU A 164 12.98 9.37 4.34
CA GLU A 164 13.75 10.59 4.09
C GLU A 164 13.91 10.88 2.58
N VAL A 165 14.18 9.86 1.78
CA VAL A 165 14.19 9.99 0.30
C VAL A 165 12.82 10.45 -0.18
N THR A 166 11.74 9.85 0.33
CA THR A 166 10.38 10.22 -0.02
C THR A 166 10.09 11.70 0.31
N LYS A 167 10.49 12.17 1.49
CA LYS A 167 10.34 13.58 1.88
C LYS A 167 11.05 14.51 0.89
N ARG A 168 12.33 14.24 0.61
CA ARG A 168 13.12 15.06 -0.34
C ARG A 168 12.52 15.07 -1.75
N MET A 169 12.02 13.93 -2.24
CA MET A 169 11.32 13.83 -3.53
C MET A 169 10.12 14.78 -3.59
N PHE A 170 9.27 14.75 -2.55
CA PHE A 170 8.08 15.61 -2.52
C PHE A 170 8.44 17.07 -2.40
N GLU A 171 9.40 17.45 -1.56
CA GLU A 171 9.88 18.83 -1.42
C GLU A 171 10.47 19.40 -2.72
N ALA A 172 11.08 18.54 -3.57
CA ALA A 172 11.63 18.96 -4.87
C ALA A 172 10.55 19.14 -5.95
N TYR A 173 9.41 18.45 -5.84
CA TYR A 173 8.41 18.41 -6.92
C TYR A 173 7.07 19.04 -6.59
N PHE A 174 6.78 19.28 -5.32
CA PHE A 174 5.48 19.79 -4.86
C PHE A 174 5.64 20.91 -3.85
N ASP A 175 4.82 21.94 -3.99
CA ASP A 175 4.61 22.88 -2.91
C ASP A 175 3.79 22.21 -1.78
N LYS A 176 4.04 22.60 -0.53
CA LYS A 176 3.30 22.08 0.64
C LYS A 176 1.79 22.30 0.55
N SER A 177 1.35 23.27 -0.24
CA SER A 177 -0.07 23.48 -0.51
C SER A 177 -0.71 22.40 -1.38
N GLU A 178 0.09 21.61 -2.13
CA GLU A 178 -0.40 20.53 -2.98
C GLU A 178 -0.18 19.15 -2.34
N ALA A 179 1.05 18.90 -1.88
CA ALA A 179 1.45 17.66 -1.20
C ALA A 179 2.57 17.91 -0.21
N ALA A 180 2.48 17.34 0.98
CA ALA A 180 3.50 17.47 2.03
C ALA A 180 3.77 16.15 2.74
N VAL A 181 5.04 15.86 3.05
CA VAL A 181 5.47 14.64 3.74
C VAL A 181 5.96 14.98 5.14
N PHE A 182 5.46 14.25 6.13
CA PHE A 182 5.82 14.38 7.53
C PHE A 182 6.43 13.08 8.04
N THR A 183 7.73 13.05 8.25
CA THR A 183 8.46 11.91 8.84
C THR A 183 8.37 11.96 10.35
N GLY A 184 8.58 10.83 11.00
CA GLY A 184 8.62 10.72 12.47
C GLY A 184 8.09 9.37 12.96
N ASP A 185 8.10 9.21 14.28
CA ASP A 185 7.77 8.01 15.01
C ASP A 185 6.25 7.74 15.12
N ALA A 186 5.91 6.76 15.98
CA ALA A 186 4.52 6.41 16.23
C ALA A 186 3.70 7.54 16.89
N GLU A 187 4.34 8.45 17.64
CA GLU A 187 3.66 9.62 18.22
C GLU A 187 3.25 10.60 17.14
N VAL A 188 4.12 10.85 16.14
CA VAL A 188 3.80 11.66 14.96
C VAL A 188 2.66 11.01 14.17
N GLY A 189 2.68 9.68 14.01
CA GLY A 189 1.60 8.92 13.37
C GLY A 189 0.26 9.05 14.09
N ALA A 190 0.27 9.01 15.42
CA ALA A 190 -0.94 9.19 16.22
C ALA A 190 -1.50 10.61 16.12
N ALA A 191 -0.65 11.64 16.20
CA ALA A 191 -1.04 13.03 16.03
C ALA A 191 -1.57 13.31 14.62
N PHE A 192 -0.91 12.77 13.59
CA PHE A 192 -1.37 12.84 12.20
C PHE A 192 -2.76 12.23 12.02
N SER A 193 -3.03 11.08 12.65
CA SER A 193 -4.33 10.40 12.59
C SER A 193 -5.47 11.20 13.22
N ALA A 194 -5.16 12.11 14.15
CA ALA A 194 -6.11 12.95 14.84
C ALA A 194 -6.40 14.28 14.13
N LEU A 195 -5.72 14.58 13.01
CA LEU A 195 -5.95 15.80 12.27
C LEU A 195 -7.30 15.76 11.53
N PRO A 196 -8.01 16.90 11.43
CA PRO A 196 -9.33 16.98 10.78
C PRO A 196 -9.22 16.98 9.24
N PHE A 197 -8.73 15.90 8.66
CA PHE A 197 -8.71 15.70 7.21
C PHE A 197 -10.13 15.64 6.61
N ASP A 198 -10.23 15.75 5.29
CA ASP A 198 -11.48 15.50 4.57
C ASP A 198 -11.65 14.00 4.25
N HIS A 199 -10.54 13.25 4.27
CA HIS A 199 -10.47 11.79 4.22
C HIS A 199 -9.10 11.33 4.74
N LEU A 200 -9.05 10.14 5.35
CA LEU A 200 -7.80 9.53 5.80
C LEU A 200 -7.65 8.12 5.23
N LEU A 201 -6.60 7.89 4.47
CA LEU A 201 -6.19 6.57 4.00
C LEU A 201 -5.10 6.03 4.92
N PHE A 202 -5.30 4.83 5.42
CA PHE A 202 -4.32 4.08 6.20
C PHE A 202 -4.07 2.72 5.56
N THR A 203 -2.81 2.38 5.34
CA THR A 203 -2.38 1.03 4.98
C THR A 203 -1.46 0.49 6.06
N GLY A 204 -1.77 -0.68 6.63
CA GLY A 204 -0.97 -1.26 7.71
C GLY A 204 -1.64 -2.38 8.48
N GLY A 205 -1.15 -2.67 9.69
CA GLY A 205 -1.70 -3.74 10.53
C GLY A 205 -3.05 -3.38 11.16
N THR A 206 -3.94 -4.37 11.28
CA THR A 206 -5.32 -4.20 11.79
C THR A 206 -5.39 -3.50 13.15
N GLN A 207 -4.46 -3.81 14.08
CA GLN A 207 -4.48 -3.21 15.41
C GLN A 207 -4.15 -1.70 15.39
N ILE A 208 -3.29 -1.29 14.47
CA ILE A 208 -2.98 0.14 14.26
C ILE A 208 -4.15 0.80 13.53
N GLY A 209 -4.72 0.14 12.50
CA GLY A 209 -5.91 0.64 11.79
C GLY A 209 -7.09 0.96 12.72
N LYS A 210 -7.33 0.13 13.73
CA LYS A 210 -8.34 0.41 14.78
C LYS A 210 -8.04 1.70 15.55
N LYS A 211 -6.76 1.95 15.89
CA LYS A 211 -6.34 3.17 16.58
C LYS A 211 -6.49 4.41 15.69
N VAL A 212 -6.10 4.28 14.42
CA VAL A 212 -6.25 5.34 13.40
C VAL A 212 -7.73 5.71 13.23
N MET A 213 -8.59 4.71 13.02
CA MET A 213 -10.04 4.93 12.88
C MET A 213 -10.64 5.59 14.12
N LYS A 214 -10.21 5.18 15.32
CA LYS A 214 -10.66 5.80 16.58
C LYS A 214 -10.25 7.26 16.66
N ALA A 215 -8.98 7.60 16.35
CA ALA A 215 -8.51 8.99 16.37
C ALA A 215 -9.24 9.86 15.32
N ALA A 216 -9.44 9.34 14.11
CA ALA A 216 -10.15 10.03 13.05
C ALA A 216 -11.63 10.32 13.40
N SER A 217 -12.27 9.45 14.19
CA SER A 217 -13.68 9.59 14.57
C SER A 217 -13.98 10.82 15.43
N ASP A 218 -13.02 11.33 16.19
CA ASP A 218 -13.19 12.52 17.03
C ASP A 218 -13.48 13.78 16.17
N ASN A 219 -13.03 13.78 14.91
CA ASN A 219 -13.28 14.84 13.94
C ASN A 219 -14.22 14.40 12.81
N LEU A 220 -14.92 13.26 12.95
CA LEU A 220 -15.80 12.67 11.93
C LEU A 220 -15.12 12.50 10.56
N VAL A 221 -13.81 12.24 10.54
CA VAL A 221 -13.04 12.02 9.32
C VAL A 221 -13.36 10.64 8.75
N PRO A 222 -13.86 10.54 7.50
CA PRO A 222 -14.02 9.26 6.83
C PRO A 222 -12.67 8.57 6.61
N VAL A 223 -12.61 7.25 6.81
CA VAL A 223 -11.36 6.48 6.66
C VAL A 223 -11.50 5.39 5.62
N THR A 224 -10.42 5.15 4.88
CA THR A 224 -10.18 3.94 4.11
C THR A 224 -9.06 3.17 4.79
N LEU A 225 -9.33 1.91 5.15
CA LEU A 225 -8.37 1.05 5.84
C LEU A 225 -7.97 -0.11 4.91
N GLU A 226 -6.73 -0.09 4.45
CA GLU A 226 -6.09 -1.17 3.73
C GLU A 226 -5.26 -1.99 4.72
N LEU A 227 -5.70 -3.21 5.02
CA LEU A 227 -5.18 -4.00 6.13
C LEU A 227 -4.54 -5.31 5.63
N GLY A 228 -3.96 -6.08 6.55
CA GLY A 228 -3.47 -7.41 6.25
C GLY A 228 -4.60 -8.38 5.92
N GLY A 229 -4.25 -9.45 5.24
CA GLY A 229 -5.15 -10.53 4.87
C GLY A 229 -4.58 -11.90 5.21
N LYS A 230 -5.46 -12.91 5.17
CA LYS A 230 -5.16 -14.33 5.26
C LYS A 230 -5.62 -14.96 3.95
N SER A 231 -4.85 -14.75 2.87
CA SER A 231 -5.24 -15.13 1.51
C SER A 231 -5.22 -16.66 1.33
N PRO A 232 -6.38 -17.31 1.12
CA PRO A 232 -6.46 -18.74 0.90
C PRO A 232 -5.99 -19.12 -0.50
N VAL A 233 -5.38 -20.31 -0.61
CA VAL A 233 -5.16 -21.00 -1.87
C VAL A 233 -6.00 -22.28 -1.85
N ILE A 234 -6.93 -22.41 -2.77
CA ILE A 234 -7.78 -23.59 -2.92
C ILE A 234 -7.25 -24.40 -4.09
N VAL A 235 -6.87 -25.65 -3.84
CA VAL A 235 -6.26 -26.54 -4.83
C VAL A 235 -7.25 -27.64 -5.22
N ASP A 236 -7.61 -27.69 -6.51
CA ASP A 236 -8.45 -28.75 -7.06
C ASP A 236 -7.74 -30.11 -7.03
N GLU A 237 -8.50 -31.20 -6.92
CA GLU A 237 -7.95 -32.58 -6.85
C GLU A 237 -7.18 -33.00 -8.11
N ASN A 238 -7.49 -32.40 -9.26
CA ASN A 238 -6.85 -32.67 -10.54
C ASN A 238 -5.73 -31.66 -10.86
N ALA A 239 -5.42 -30.72 -9.95
CA ALA A 239 -4.37 -29.74 -10.18
C ALA A 239 -2.97 -30.39 -10.13
N ASP A 240 -2.09 -29.96 -11.04
CA ASP A 240 -0.67 -30.30 -10.98
C ASP A 240 -0.02 -29.61 -9.78
N LEU A 241 0.33 -30.37 -8.75
CA LEU A 241 0.91 -29.85 -7.52
C LEU A 241 2.29 -29.21 -7.73
N SER A 242 3.05 -29.62 -8.73
CA SER A 242 4.33 -28.98 -9.07
C SER A 242 4.11 -27.56 -9.59
N ASP A 243 3.15 -27.39 -10.50
CA ASP A 243 2.78 -26.04 -11.02
C ASP A 243 2.16 -25.16 -9.91
N VAL A 244 1.29 -25.73 -9.07
CA VAL A 244 0.72 -25.03 -7.92
C VAL A 244 1.82 -24.58 -6.97
N ALA A 245 2.76 -25.46 -6.61
CA ALA A 245 3.86 -25.14 -5.71
C ALA A 245 4.73 -24.00 -6.27
N LYS A 246 5.08 -24.05 -7.56
CA LYS A 246 5.86 -22.96 -8.21
C LYS A 246 5.16 -21.60 -8.11
N LYS A 247 3.86 -21.57 -8.36
CA LYS A 247 3.06 -20.33 -8.29
C LYS A 247 2.92 -19.80 -6.87
N VAL A 248 2.60 -20.70 -5.92
CA VAL A 248 2.45 -20.36 -4.50
C VAL A 248 3.77 -19.88 -3.92
N MET A 249 4.86 -20.64 -4.15
CA MET A 249 6.16 -20.28 -3.60
C MET A 249 6.71 -18.99 -4.19
N ARG A 250 6.50 -18.73 -5.49
CA ARG A 250 6.83 -17.43 -6.08
C ARG A 250 6.11 -16.27 -5.39
N GLY A 251 4.81 -16.41 -5.11
CA GLY A 251 4.03 -15.40 -4.39
C GLY A 251 4.45 -15.26 -2.92
N LYS A 252 4.83 -16.39 -2.28
CA LYS A 252 5.21 -16.42 -0.86
C LYS A 252 6.64 -15.91 -0.61
N THR A 253 7.57 -16.15 -1.53
CA THR A 253 8.97 -15.70 -1.40
C THR A 253 9.16 -14.23 -1.75
N MET A 254 8.26 -13.66 -2.55
CA MET A 254 8.31 -12.22 -2.87
C MET A 254 8.27 -11.40 -1.58
N ASN A 255 9.24 -10.50 -1.41
CA ASN A 255 9.43 -9.67 -0.22
C ASN A 255 9.39 -10.49 1.11
N ALA A 256 9.90 -11.74 1.08
CA ALA A 256 9.82 -12.71 2.19
C ALA A 256 8.40 -12.92 2.74
N GLY A 257 7.37 -12.86 1.90
CA GLY A 257 5.98 -12.99 2.31
C GLY A 257 5.42 -11.77 3.06
N GLN A 258 6.16 -10.69 3.18
CA GLN A 258 5.76 -9.45 3.87
C GLN A 258 4.82 -8.62 2.99
N ILE A 259 3.73 -9.25 2.52
CA ILE A 259 2.74 -8.70 1.60
C ILE A 259 1.34 -8.98 2.14
N CYS A 260 0.46 -7.99 2.11
CA CYS A 260 -0.94 -8.13 2.54
C CYS A 260 -1.72 -9.19 1.72
N LEU A 261 -1.28 -9.48 0.50
CA LEU A 261 -1.88 -10.42 -0.45
C LEU A 261 -1.13 -11.76 -0.54
N ALA A 262 -0.02 -11.96 0.20
CA ALA A 262 0.76 -13.18 0.10
C ALA A 262 -0.11 -14.42 0.34
N PRO A 263 0.09 -15.52 -0.41
CA PRO A 263 -0.51 -16.80 -0.07
C PRO A 263 -0.25 -17.13 1.40
N ASP A 264 -1.32 -17.43 2.16
CA ASP A 264 -1.20 -17.62 3.60
C ASP A 264 -1.44 -19.06 4.01
N TYR A 265 -2.58 -19.65 3.67
CA TYR A 265 -2.89 -21.04 3.91
C TYR A 265 -3.43 -21.72 2.66
N LEU A 266 -3.18 -23.04 2.57
CA LEU A 266 -3.61 -23.86 1.44
C LEU A 266 -4.64 -24.88 1.88
N MET A 267 -5.68 -25.03 1.09
CA MET A 267 -6.64 -26.12 1.16
C MET A 267 -6.25 -27.14 0.10
N LEU A 268 -5.57 -28.20 0.52
CA LEU A 268 -5.11 -29.30 -0.33
C LEU A 268 -6.09 -30.47 -0.30
N PRO A 269 -6.19 -31.28 -1.37
CA PRO A 269 -6.85 -32.58 -1.32
C PRO A 269 -6.23 -33.47 -0.24
N LYS A 270 -7.07 -34.30 0.37
CA LYS A 270 -6.65 -35.19 1.47
C LYS A 270 -5.42 -36.03 1.08
N GLY A 271 -4.41 -36.08 1.93
CA GLY A 271 -3.19 -36.87 1.75
C GLY A 271 -2.16 -36.26 0.79
N LYS A 272 -2.34 -35.01 0.35
CA LYS A 272 -1.43 -34.34 -0.60
C LYS A 272 -0.41 -33.40 0.04
N SER A 273 -0.37 -33.31 1.36
CA SER A 273 0.52 -32.36 2.09
C SER A 273 2.00 -32.65 1.85
N GLU A 274 2.43 -33.92 1.95
CA GLU A 274 3.84 -34.30 1.74
C GLU A 274 4.29 -34.07 0.28
N GLU A 275 3.43 -34.44 -0.68
CA GLU A 275 3.69 -34.21 -2.10
C GLU A 275 3.84 -32.72 -2.40
N PHE A 276 2.95 -31.89 -1.85
CA PHE A 276 3.03 -30.43 -1.99
C PHE A 276 4.29 -29.85 -1.30
N ALA A 277 4.64 -30.33 -0.10
CA ALA A 277 5.84 -29.89 0.59
C ALA A 277 7.11 -30.21 -0.21
N LYS A 278 7.19 -31.41 -0.81
CA LYS A 278 8.30 -31.79 -1.69
C LYS A 278 8.37 -30.89 -2.92
N ALA A 279 7.25 -30.69 -3.62
CA ALA A 279 7.19 -29.82 -4.79
C ALA A 279 7.55 -28.36 -4.45
N SER A 280 7.15 -27.88 -3.26
CA SER A 280 7.50 -26.56 -2.76
C SER A 280 9.00 -26.40 -2.50
N ASN A 281 9.63 -27.44 -1.92
CA ASN A 281 11.06 -27.45 -1.71
C ASN A 281 11.84 -27.40 -3.04
N GLU A 282 11.42 -28.19 -4.03
CA GLU A 282 11.99 -28.16 -5.38
C GLU A 282 11.83 -26.77 -6.02
N ALA A 283 10.62 -26.19 -5.97
CA ALA A 283 10.34 -24.89 -6.53
C ALA A 283 11.17 -23.77 -5.90
N VAL A 284 11.35 -23.78 -4.58
CA VAL A 284 12.16 -22.78 -3.88
C VAL A 284 13.64 -22.97 -4.18
N SER A 285 14.10 -24.22 -4.29
CA SER A 285 15.50 -24.53 -4.63
C SER A 285 15.85 -24.13 -6.07
N GLU A 286 14.88 -24.19 -7.00
CA GLU A 286 15.05 -23.65 -8.36
C GLU A 286 15.17 -22.12 -8.38
N MET A 287 14.44 -21.42 -7.50
CA MET A 287 14.46 -19.95 -7.42
C MET A 287 15.67 -19.40 -6.65
N PHE A 288 16.04 -20.08 -5.58
CA PHE A 288 17.09 -19.67 -4.65
C PHE A 288 17.96 -20.86 -4.28
N ALA A 289 19.23 -20.86 -4.67
CA ALA A 289 20.17 -21.96 -4.36
C ALA A 289 20.35 -22.11 -2.84
N ASP A 290 20.39 -21.01 -2.11
CA ASP A 290 20.47 -20.96 -0.65
C ASP A 290 19.72 -19.70 -0.16
N LEU A 291 18.65 -19.88 0.62
CA LEU A 291 17.88 -18.72 1.14
C LEU A 291 18.65 -17.91 2.18
N LYS A 292 19.51 -18.55 2.96
CA LYS A 292 20.18 -17.91 4.10
C LYS A 292 21.17 -16.82 3.67
N TYR A 293 21.88 -17.05 2.57
CA TYR A 293 22.94 -16.16 2.08
C TYR A 293 22.62 -15.55 0.71
N ASN A 294 21.37 -15.67 0.26
CA ASN A 294 20.97 -15.21 -1.05
C ASN A 294 20.66 -13.70 -1.06
N GLU A 295 21.41 -12.96 -1.86
CA GLU A 295 21.23 -11.51 -1.98
C GLU A 295 19.91 -11.14 -2.68
N ASP A 296 19.33 -12.06 -3.45
CA ASP A 296 18.03 -11.88 -4.11
C ASP A 296 16.83 -12.12 -3.16
N TYR A 297 17.06 -12.64 -1.93
CA TYR A 297 15.98 -12.90 -0.97
C TYR A 297 15.88 -11.81 0.10
N THR A 298 14.72 -11.16 0.18
CA THR A 298 14.50 -10.04 1.10
C THR A 298 14.53 -10.46 2.57
N SER A 299 15.19 -9.68 3.42
CA SER A 299 15.20 -9.89 4.87
C SER A 299 13.88 -9.52 5.53
N VAL A 300 13.59 -10.09 6.70
CA VAL A 300 12.53 -9.61 7.58
C VAL A 300 12.92 -8.21 8.07
N ILE A 301 11.97 -7.28 8.06
CA ILE A 301 12.23 -5.85 8.25
C ILE A 301 12.99 -5.51 9.55
N ASN A 302 12.75 -6.24 10.63
CA ASN A 302 13.43 -6.01 11.92
C ASN A 302 13.27 -7.20 12.87
N GLU A 303 14.07 -7.20 13.95
CA GLU A 303 14.11 -8.23 14.99
C GLU A 303 12.72 -8.49 15.61
N ARG A 304 11.97 -7.47 15.96
CA ARG A 304 10.62 -7.63 16.54
C ARG A 304 9.67 -8.43 15.64
N HIS A 305 9.75 -8.24 14.31
CA HIS A 305 8.94 -9.01 13.38
C HIS A 305 9.45 -10.45 13.23
N TYR A 306 10.76 -10.62 13.29
CA TYR A 306 11.40 -11.93 13.33
C TYR A 306 10.98 -12.74 14.55
N GLU A 307 11.10 -12.18 15.77
CA GLU A 307 10.68 -12.80 17.02
C GLU A 307 9.20 -13.18 16.98
N ARG A 308 8.33 -12.27 16.54
CA ARG A 308 6.89 -12.53 16.41
C ARG A 308 6.59 -13.73 15.49
N ILE A 309 7.34 -13.91 14.40
CA ILE A 309 7.15 -15.05 13.50
C ILE A 309 7.59 -16.35 14.21
N ASN A 310 8.73 -16.34 14.89
CA ASN A 310 9.21 -17.48 15.66
C ASN A 310 8.23 -17.89 16.78
N GLU A 311 7.65 -16.92 17.47
CA GLU A 311 6.61 -17.17 18.48
C GLU A 311 5.39 -17.87 17.87
N LEU A 312 4.92 -17.43 16.69
CA LEU A 312 3.80 -18.07 15.99
C LEU A 312 4.11 -19.52 15.58
N VAL A 313 5.35 -19.81 15.17
CA VAL A 313 5.78 -21.17 14.84
C VAL A 313 5.85 -22.04 16.08
N SER A 314 6.39 -21.50 17.16
CA SER A 314 6.46 -22.20 18.46
C SER A 314 5.07 -22.52 18.99
N ASP A 315 4.15 -21.55 18.94
CA ASP A 315 2.74 -21.74 19.33
C ASP A 315 2.05 -22.81 18.46
N ALA A 316 2.32 -22.83 17.15
CA ALA A 316 1.78 -23.86 16.26
C ALA A 316 2.29 -25.26 16.64
N LYS A 317 3.59 -25.42 16.92
CA LYS A 317 4.19 -26.69 17.39
C LYS A 317 3.58 -27.15 18.71
N GLU A 318 3.45 -26.26 19.67
CA GLU A 318 2.84 -26.55 20.99
C GLU A 318 1.38 -27.00 20.85
N LYS A 319 0.66 -26.51 19.84
CA LYS A 319 -0.71 -26.92 19.49
C LYS A 319 -0.78 -28.18 18.63
N GLY A 320 0.34 -28.85 18.39
CA GLY A 320 0.42 -30.13 17.68
C GLY A 320 0.48 -30.01 16.15
N ALA A 321 0.81 -28.83 15.60
CA ALA A 321 1.03 -28.70 14.17
C ALA A 321 2.37 -29.33 13.77
N GLU A 322 2.38 -30.03 12.64
CA GLU A 322 3.60 -30.50 11.99
C GLU A 322 4.27 -29.30 11.29
N VAL A 323 5.58 -29.16 11.49
CA VAL A 323 6.36 -28.10 10.88
C VAL A 323 7.36 -28.71 9.90
N ILE A 324 7.14 -28.48 8.62
CA ILE A 324 8.01 -28.94 7.53
C ILE A 324 8.83 -27.73 7.05
N GLN A 325 10.15 -27.86 7.12
CA GLN A 325 11.08 -26.84 6.65
C GLN A 325 11.34 -26.98 5.14
N ILE A 326 11.32 -25.86 4.42
CA ILE A 326 11.57 -25.80 2.97
C ILE A 326 12.87 -25.02 2.72
N ASN A 327 13.78 -25.64 1.93
CA ASN A 327 15.05 -25.06 1.48
C ASN A 327 15.91 -24.48 2.63
N LEU A 328 16.11 -25.28 3.69
CA LEU A 328 17.11 -24.99 4.71
C LEU A 328 18.29 -25.95 4.53
N SER A 329 19.48 -25.40 4.29
CA SER A 329 20.70 -26.09 4.65
C SER A 329 20.70 -26.28 6.16
N LEU A 330 20.91 -27.48 6.63
CA LEU A 330 20.70 -27.95 8.02
C LEU A 330 21.64 -27.33 9.06
N ILE A 331 22.29 -26.20 8.80
CA ILE A 331 23.35 -25.65 9.67
C ILE A 331 23.03 -24.22 10.09
N HIS A 332 22.67 -24.08 11.36
CA HIS A 332 22.65 -22.89 12.21
C HIS A 332 21.70 -21.72 11.90
N ILE A 333 20.58 -21.74 12.59
CA ILE A 333 19.82 -20.56 12.95
C ILE A 333 20.64 -19.83 14.05
N SER A 334 21.55 -18.97 13.66
CA SER A 334 22.32 -18.17 14.62
C SER A 334 22.48 -16.70 14.25
N GLU A 335 21.71 -16.22 13.23
CA GLU A 335 21.67 -14.78 12.95
C GLU A 335 20.22 -14.31 12.71
N PRO A 336 19.83 -13.15 13.30
CA PRO A 336 18.43 -12.73 13.40
C PRO A 336 17.78 -12.20 12.11
N THR A 337 18.46 -12.16 10.99
CA THR A 337 18.01 -11.40 9.81
C THR A 337 17.40 -12.20 8.66
N ARG A 338 17.48 -13.55 8.66
CA ARG A 338 16.98 -14.36 7.52
C ARG A 338 16.23 -15.59 8.00
N LEU A 339 14.93 -15.56 7.84
CA LEU A 339 14.06 -16.73 8.04
C LEU A 339 13.89 -17.51 6.75
N GLY A 340 14.14 -18.84 6.84
CA GLY A 340 13.56 -19.79 5.90
C GLY A 340 12.03 -19.74 5.98
N MET A 341 11.36 -20.04 4.87
CA MET A 341 9.91 -20.04 4.80
C MET A 341 9.31 -21.05 5.75
N ILE A 342 8.27 -20.62 6.45
CA ILE A 342 7.43 -21.45 7.28
C ILE A 342 6.08 -21.51 6.56
N SER A 343 5.69 -22.69 6.12
CA SER A 343 4.36 -22.97 5.57
C SER A 343 3.40 -23.42 6.66
#